data_04ded71ef540b0c0289796183cb9d03d
#
_entry.id   04ded71ef540b0c0289796183cb9d03d
#
_cell.length_a   1.000
_cell.length_b   1.000
_cell.length_c   1.000
_cell.angle_alpha   90.00
_cell.angle_beta   90.00
_cell.angle_gamma   90.00
#
_symmetry.space_group_name_H-M   'P 1'
#
loop_
_entity.id
_entity.type
_entity.pdbx_description
1 polymer ?
#
loop_
_entity_poly.entity_id
_entity_poly.type
_entity_poly.pdbx_seq_one_letter_code
_entity_poly.pdbx_strand_id
1 'polypeptide(L)'
;MDENAIRQWLIDCFGPIQGEMAWNQLSNLPEELREQLMSRDPSELPKPSEVQSMMQAFTAGGLNTMGDMERIAQEGPINVKLAKSLALQQANGKGSESSVSAEYGEMARRAISEANLWLDTACEFNPAEGETKVLTRTDWVNGTLDSWAQFASPVAQSMNDALASILSSRFGDDDGIQPEVSGIFAGPVQIPIPDSMKDPAQLMRFVGNTSFAMQLGRAAGDLSHEVRGSFDQGIALLKNPAGGLIVQNIVEYAESLELDANEVMGYLALQELAHTRLYASVPWLMPRFEALLGKYARGIAIDMDAMEEQIRDAQTVDPDSMADAVNITKVAFPDTP
;
A
#
# COMPACT_ATOMS: atom_id res chain seq x y z
N MET A 1 -1.11 23.00 23.36
CA MET A 1 -2.17 22.01 23.66
C MET A 1 -2.32 21.84 25.18
N ASP A 2 -3.54 21.60 25.72
CA ASP A 2 -3.71 21.28 27.14
C ASP A 2 -3.23 19.84 27.40
N GLU A 3 -2.44 19.63 28.47
CA GLU A 3 -1.92 18.33 28.88
C GLU A 3 -3.02 17.26 29.03
N ASN A 4 -4.18 17.67 29.54
CA ASN A 4 -5.33 16.79 29.69
C ASN A 4 -5.92 16.34 28.34
N ALA A 5 -5.89 17.20 27.32
CA ALA A 5 -6.39 16.88 25.99
C ALA A 5 -5.51 15.82 25.31
N ILE A 6 -4.18 15.96 25.39
CA ILE A 6 -3.24 14.98 24.85
C ILE A 6 -3.36 13.63 25.59
N ARG A 7 -3.44 13.68 26.92
CA ARG A 7 -3.61 12.47 27.74
C ARG A 7 -4.89 11.74 27.36
N GLN A 8 -6.00 12.45 27.20
CA GLN A 8 -7.28 11.86 26.79
C GLN A 8 -7.17 11.28 25.37
N TRP A 9 -6.55 11.99 24.44
CA TRP A 9 -6.32 11.52 23.09
C TRP A 9 -5.48 10.22 23.07
N LEU A 10 -4.43 10.15 23.89
CA LEU A 10 -3.63 8.91 24.04
C LEU A 10 -4.47 7.76 24.60
N ILE A 11 -5.34 8.03 25.57
CA ILE A 11 -6.25 7.02 26.12
C ILE A 11 -7.26 6.57 25.07
N ASP A 12 -7.79 7.48 24.29
CA ASP A 12 -8.74 7.18 23.21
C ASP A 12 -8.08 6.38 22.07
N CYS A 13 -6.79 6.65 21.78
CA CYS A 13 -6.03 5.91 20.76
C CYS A 13 -5.64 4.50 21.23
N PHE A 14 -5.07 4.37 22.43
CA PHE A 14 -4.36 3.17 22.89
C PHE A 14 -5.09 2.40 24.00
N GLY A 15 -6.23 2.94 24.46
CA GLY A 15 -6.95 2.41 25.61
C GLY A 15 -6.36 2.89 26.96
N PRO A 16 -7.08 2.65 28.09
CA PRO A 16 -6.75 3.28 29.36
C PRO A 16 -5.39 2.88 29.92
N ILE A 17 -4.96 1.64 29.76
CA ILE A 17 -3.68 1.16 30.33
C ILE A 17 -2.51 1.65 29.48
N GLN A 18 -2.54 1.43 28.17
CA GLN A 18 -1.45 1.79 27.27
C GLN A 18 -1.37 3.30 27.05
N GLY A 19 -2.50 3.98 26.99
CA GLY A 19 -2.56 5.43 26.89
C GLY A 19 -1.96 6.13 28.12
N GLU A 20 -2.21 5.62 29.33
CA GLU A 20 -1.56 6.13 30.57
C GLU A 20 -0.06 5.84 30.59
N MET A 21 0.37 4.67 30.11
CA MET A 21 1.80 4.37 29.97
C MET A 21 2.48 5.31 28.99
N ALA A 22 1.87 5.55 27.82
CA ALA A 22 2.36 6.48 26.82
C ALA A 22 2.42 7.92 27.38
N TRP A 23 1.39 8.37 28.12
CA TRP A 23 1.38 9.65 28.79
C TRP A 23 2.52 9.78 29.80
N ASN A 24 2.76 8.75 30.65
CA ASN A 24 3.84 8.76 31.62
C ASN A 24 5.22 8.85 30.93
N GLN A 25 5.41 8.19 29.79
CA GLN A 25 6.64 8.31 29.02
C GLN A 25 6.80 9.73 28.45
N LEU A 26 5.74 10.31 27.89
CA LEU A 26 5.73 11.65 27.34
C LEU A 26 6.01 12.71 28.42
N SER A 27 5.47 12.52 29.62
CA SER A 27 5.67 13.42 30.76
C SER A 27 7.12 13.39 31.31
N ASN A 28 7.84 12.31 31.07
CA ASN A 28 9.26 12.14 31.46
C ASN A 28 10.27 12.68 30.43
N LEU A 29 9.79 13.21 29.29
CA LEU A 29 10.68 13.82 28.29
C LEU A 29 11.25 15.15 28.78
N PRO A 30 12.44 15.56 28.26
CA PRO A 30 12.99 16.90 28.48
C PRO A 30 11.96 17.99 28.11
N GLU A 31 11.98 19.08 28.86
CA GLU A 31 10.97 20.16 28.77
C GLU A 31 10.89 20.75 27.34
N GLU A 32 12.04 20.91 26.69
CA GLU A 32 12.12 21.44 25.31
C GLU A 32 11.40 20.55 24.29
N LEU A 33 11.54 19.23 24.41
CA LEU A 33 10.85 18.27 23.53
C LEU A 33 9.36 18.17 23.82
N ARG A 34 8.99 18.26 25.10
CA ARG A 34 7.61 18.28 25.52
C ARG A 34 6.90 19.54 25.03
N GLU A 35 7.52 20.71 25.11
CA GLU A 35 6.98 21.96 24.60
C GLU A 35 6.78 21.93 23.07
N GLN A 36 7.71 21.33 22.31
CA GLN A 36 7.55 21.17 20.87
C GLN A 36 6.36 20.28 20.50
N LEU A 37 6.13 19.18 21.24
CA LEU A 37 4.97 18.32 21.04
C LEU A 37 3.66 18.99 21.44
N MET A 38 3.69 19.79 22.50
CA MET A 38 2.51 20.52 23.01
C MET A 38 2.18 21.80 22.23
N SER A 39 3.11 22.31 21.42
CA SER A 39 2.88 23.49 20.58
C SER A 39 1.98 23.22 19.37
N ARG A 40 1.73 21.96 19.03
CA ARG A 40 0.89 21.55 17.89
C ARG A 40 -0.60 21.82 18.17
N ASP A 41 -1.37 22.11 17.11
CA ASP A 41 -2.81 22.29 17.22
C ASP A 41 -3.50 20.92 17.46
N PRO A 42 -4.49 20.82 18.37
CA PRO A 42 -5.26 19.59 18.59
C PRO A 42 -5.98 19.07 17.33
N SER A 43 -6.30 19.96 16.39
CA SER A 43 -6.94 19.61 15.11
C SER A 43 -6.00 18.90 14.14
N GLU A 44 -4.68 18.99 14.37
CA GLU A 44 -3.65 18.31 13.56
C GLU A 44 -3.39 16.86 14.02
N LEU A 45 -3.96 16.43 15.16
CA LEU A 45 -3.82 15.06 15.62
C LEU A 45 -4.72 14.11 14.80
N PRO A 46 -4.20 12.95 14.38
CA PRO A 46 -5.01 11.93 13.73
C PRO A 46 -6.19 11.53 14.62
N LYS A 47 -7.33 11.23 14.03
CA LYS A 47 -8.49 10.76 14.82
C LYS A 47 -8.14 9.46 15.54
N PRO A 48 -8.57 9.26 16.79
CA PRO A 48 -8.32 8.03 17.55
C PRO A 48 -8.70 6.76 16.78
N SER A 49 -9.79 6.80 16.00
CA SER A 49 -10.21 5.69 15.17
C SER A 49 -9.21 5.37 14.04
N GLU A 50 -8.55 6.36 13.47
CA GLU A 50 -7.53 6.17 12.43
C GLU A 50 -6.27 5.55 13.03
N VAL A 51 -5.84 6.02 14.21
CA VAL A 51 -4.70 5.45 14.95
C VAL A 51 -4.99 3.99 15.33
N GLN A 52 -6.18 3.70 15.86
CA GLN A 52 -6.59 2.33 16.20
C GLN A 52 -6.60 1.43 14.98
N SER A 53 -7.12 1.91 13.86
CA SER A 53 -7.15 1.19 12.60
C SER A 53 -5.75 0.88 12.08
N MET A 54 -4.85 1.86 12.16
CA MET A 54 -3.45 1.68 11.78
C MET A 54 -2.76 0.65 12.70
N MET A 55 -2.97 0.71 14.00
CA MET A 55 -2.43 -0.28 14.95
C MET A 55 -2.95 -1.69 14.66
N GLN A 56 -4.24 -1.84 14.35
CA GLN A 56 -4.80 -3.13 13.95
C GLN A 56 -4.14 -3.65 12.67
N ALA A 57 -3.91 -2.79 11.68
CA ALA A 57 -3.21 -3.16 10.46
C ALA A 57 -1.76 -3.58 10.73
N PHE A 58 -1.03 -2.86 11.59
CA PHE A 58 0.33 -3.24 12.02
C PHE A 58 0.34 -4.59 12.73
N THR A 59 -0.59 -4.81 13.65
CA THR A 59 -0.74 -6.10 14.36
C THR A 59 -1.05 -7.24 13.39
N ALA A 60 -1.99 -7.03 12.47
CA ALA A 60 -2.32 -7.99 11.41
C ALA A 60 -1.18 -8.19 10.41
N GLY A 61 -0.35 -7.16 10.19
CA GLY A 61 0.88 -7.20 9.41
C GLY A 61 2.02 -7.97 10.08
N GLY A 62 1.81 -8.48 11.30
CA GLY A 62 2.81 -9.25 12.06
C GLY A 62 3.85 -8.40 12.80
N LEU A 63 3.60 -7.10 12.97
CA LEU A 63 4.50 -6.15 13.65
C LEU A 63 4.16 -6.05 15.15
N ASN A 64 4.21 -7.18 15.86
CA ASN A 64 3.83 -7.25 17.27
C ASN A 64 5.01 -7.15 18.24
N THR A 65 6.18 -7.59 17.80
CA THR A 65 7.41 -7.64 18.62
C THR A 65 8.61 -7.17 17.81
N MET A 66 9.70 -6.82 18.52
CA MET A 66 10.97 -6.46 17.88
C MET A 66 11.56 -7.61 17.05
N GLY A 67 11.40 -8.87 17.49
CA GLY A 67 11.81 -10.03 16.69
C GLY A 67 10.98 -10.22 15.42
N ASP A 68 9.72 -9.80 15.43
CA ASP A 68 8.90 -9.80 14.22
C ASP A 68 9.39 -8.75 13.20
N MET A 69 9.82 -7.58 13.67
CA MET A 69 10.38 -6.53 12.81
C MET A 69 11.64 -7.02 12.08
N GLU A 70 12.54 -7.70 12.80
CA GLU A 70 13.76 -8.26 12.20
C GLU A 70 13.43 -9.34 11.16
N ARG A 71 12.51 -10.24 11.47
CA ARG A 71 12.06 -11.28 10.54
C ARG A 71 11.42 -10.71 9.29
N ILE A 72 10.56 -9.70 9.44
CA ILE A 72 9.87 -9.05 8.32
C ILE A 72 10.86 -8.32 7.42
N ALA A 73 11.88 -7.65 7.98
CA ALA A 73 12.93 -7.02 7.19
C ALA A 73 13.73 -8.02 6.34
N GLN A 74 13.76 -9.31 6.72
CA GLN A 74 14.42 -10.39 5.98
C GLN A 74 13.49 -11.09 4.98
N GLU A 75 12.16 -11.02 5.14
CA GLU A 75 11.18 -11.69 4.27
C GLU A 75 11.08 -11.09 2.87
N GLY A 76 11.53 -9.82 2.67
CA GLY A 76 11.54 -9.17 1.35
C GLY A 76 11.42 -7.64 1.43
N PRO A 77 11.39 -6.96 0.27
CA PRO A 77 11.38 -5.50 0.21
C PRO A 77 10.01 -4.87 0.56
N ILE A 78 8.96 -5.67 0.68
CA ILE A 78 7.58 -5.22 0.97
C ILE A 78 6.94 -6.16 1.99
N ASN A 79 6.42 -5.64 3.11
CA ASN A 79 5.59 -6.41 4.04
C ASN A 79 4.17 -6.60 3.44
N VAL A 80 4.00 -7.71 2.72
CA VAL A 80 2.74 -8.04 2.02
C VAL A 80 1.55 -8.19 2.99
N LYS A 81 1.80 -8.67 4.21
CA LYS A 81 0.73 -8.84 5.22
C LYS A 81 0.19 -7.49 5.67
N LEU A 82 1.08 -6.54 5.95
CA LEU A 82 0.71 -5.17 6.30
C LEU A 82 -0.04 -4.49 5.14
N ALA A 83 0.50 -4.56 3.92
CA ALA A 83 -0.15 -4.01 2.73
C ALA A 83 -1.56 -4.57 2.55
N LYS A 84 -1.72 -5.89 2.71
CA LYS A 84 -3.00 -6.57 2.58
C LYS A 84 -4.00 -6.15 3.66
N SER A 85 -3.54 -6.02 4.90
CA SER A 85 -4.40 -5.57 6.00
C SER A 85 -4.93 -4.16 5.76
N LEU A 86 -4.08 -3.23 5.33
CA LEU A 86 -4.46 -1.85 5.01
C LEU A 86 -5.41 -1.79 3.81
N ALA A 87 -5.09 -2.52 2.72
CA ALA A 87 -5.94 -2.55 1.53
C ALA A 87 -7.33 -3.12 1.82
N LEU A 88 -7.41 -4.19 2.61
CA LEU A 88 -8.70 -4.80 3.00
C LEU A 88 -9.52 -3.87 3.91
N GLN A 89 -8.86 -3.17 4.82
CA GLN A 89 -9.54 -2.21 5.68
C GLN A 89 -10.17 -1.08 4.83
N GLN A 90 -9.45 -0.57 3.85
CA GLN A 90 -9.94 0.48 2.97
C GLN A 90 -11.00 -0.03 2.00
N ALA A 91 -10.81 -1.22 1.42
CA ALA A 91 -11.79 -1.86 0.54
C ALA A 91 -13.13 -2.14 1.24
N ASN A 92 -13.14 -2.44 2.54
CA ASN A 92 -14.35 -2.67 3.34
C ASN A 92 -15.02 -1.37 3.82
N GLY A 93 -14.39 -0.21 3.63
CA GLY A 93 -14.95 1.09 3.97
C GLY A 93 -15.84 1.68 2.87
N LYS A 94 -16.33 2.91 3.11
CA LYS A 94 -16.98 3.76 2.09
C LYS A 94 -18.15 3.09 1.34
N GLY A 95 -19.01 2.35 2.06
CA GLY A 95 -20.20 1.76 1.45
C GLY A 95 -19.92 0.49 0.61
N SER A 96 -18.80 -0.17 0.84
CA SER A 96 -18.52 -1.46 0.21
C SER A 96 -19.48 -2.54 0.66
N GLU A 97 -19.96 -3.34 -0.30
CA GLU A 97 -20.78 -4.50 -0.03
C GLU A 97 -19.91 -5.72 0.29
N SER A 98 -20.27 -6.47 1.33
CA SER A 98 -19.57 -7.69 1.74
C SER A 98 -19.85 -8.88 0.84
N SER A 99 -20.90 -8.80 0.02
CA SER A 99 -21.31 -9.86 -0.93
C SER A 99 -22.02 -9.26 -2.12
N VAL A 100 -21.90 -9.92 -3.27
CA VAL A 100 -22.63 -9.54 -4.48
C VAL A 100 -24.09 -10.00 -4.35
N SER A 101 -25.04 -9.11 -4.64
CA SER A 101 -26.46 -9.48 -4.69
C SER A 101 -26.75 -10.55 -5.77
N ALA A 102 -27.82 -11.35 -5.59
CA ALA A 102 -28.18 -12.36 -6.57
C ALA A 102 -28.48 -11.74 -7.95
N GLU A 103 -29.14 -10.59 -7.98
CA GLU A 103 -29.48 -9.86 -9.19
C GLU A 103 -28.23 -9.43 -9.97
N TYR A 104 -27.31 -8.76 -9.31
CA TYR A 104 -26.06 -8.34 -9.93
C TYR A 104 -25.17 -9.51 -10.33
N GLY A 105 -25.17 -10.59 -9.54
CA GLY A 105 -24.48 -11.81 -9.88
C GLY A 105 -25.03 -12.48 -11.14
N GLU A 106 -26.34 -12.48 -11.35
CA GLU A 106 -26.98 -13.00 -12.56
C GLU A 106 -26.71 -12.11 -13.78
N MET A 107 -26.78 -10.79 -13.60
CA MET A 107 -26.43 -9.81 -14.63
C MET A 107 -25.01 -10.05 -15.15
N ALA A 108 -24.04 -10.15 -14.25
CA ALA A 108 -22.65 -10.39 -14.61
C ALA A 108 -22.44 -11.73 -15.32
N ARG A 109 -23.04 -12.83 -14.82
CA ARG A 109 -22.92 -14.15 -15.45
C ARG A 109 -23.52 -14.17 -16.86
N ARG A 110 -24.64 -13.45 -17.08
CA ARG A 110 -25.23 -13.30 -18.41
C ARG A 110 -24.28 -12.54 -19.34
N ALA A 111 -23.76 -11.38 -18.90
CA ALA A 111 -22.83 -10.58 -19.66
C ALA A 111 -21.55 -11.36 -20.03
N ILE A 112 -20.99 -12.13 -19.09
CA ILE A 112 -19.85 -13.02 -19.31
C ILE A 112 -20.16 -14.07 -20.39
N SER A 113 -21.34 -14.71 -20.31
CA SER A 113 -21.78 -15.70 -21.31
C SER A 113 -21.91 -15.11 -22.70
N GLU A 114 -22.58 -13.96 -22.82
CA GLU A 114 -22.77 -13.26 -24.09
C GLU A 114 -21.43 -12.77 -24.68
N ALA A 115 -20.56 -12.20 -23.85
CA ALA A 115 -19.24 -11.75 -24.26
C ALA A 115 -18.37 -12.91 -24.77
N ASN A 116 -18.42 -14.08 -24.15
CA ASN A 116 -17.74 -15.28 -24.65
C ASN A 116 -18.23 -15.69 -26.03
N LEU A 117 -19.54 -15.73 -26.27
CA LEU A 117 -20.14 -16.05 -27.58
C LEU A 117 -19.69 -15.05 -28.66
N TRP A 118 -19.60 -13.77 -28.32
CA TRP A 118 -19.15 -12.76 -29.27
C TRP A 118 -17.66 -12.92 -29.60
N LEU A 119 -16.83 -13.16 -28.59
CA LEU A 119 -15.41 -13.37 -28.78
C LEU A 119 -15.09 -14.67 -29.53
N ASP A 120 -15.89 -15.73 -29.36
CA ASP A 120 -15.74 -16.97 -30.14
C ASP A 120 -15.93 -16.76 -31.64
N THR A 121 -16.70 -15.73 -32.02
CA THR A 121 -16.87 -15.37 -33.44
C THR A 121 -15.94 -14.29 -33.92
N ALA A 122 -15.41 -13.45 -33.02
CA ALA A 122 -14.64 -12.26 -33.36
C ALA A 122 -13.11 -12.48 -33.35
N CYS A 123 -12.60 -13.47 -32.60
CA CYS A 123 -11.17 -13.73 -32.49
C CYS A 123 -10.83 -15.23 -32.45
N GLU A 124 -9.61 -15.56 -32.85
CA GLU A 124 -9.09 -16.94 -32.85
C GLU A 124 -8.51 -17.37 -31.48
N PHE A 125 -8.46 -16.48 -30.50
CA PHE A 125 -7.92 -16.78 -29.18
C PHE A 125 -8.93 -17.58 -28.36
N ASN A 126 -8.48 -18.72 -27.85
CA ASN A 126 -9.31 -19.55 -27.00
C ASN A 126 -9.61 -18.89 -25.65
N PRO A 127 -10.76 -19.21 -25.01
CA PRO A 127 -11.02 -18.83 -23.64
C PRO A 127 -9.90 -19.26 -22.69
N ALA A 128 -9.60 -18.44 -21.69
CA ALA A 128 -8.68 -18.83 -20.64
C ALA A 128 -9.25 -19.99 -19.81
N GLU A 129 -8.35 -20.77 -19.18
CA GLU A 129 -8.76 -21.86 -18.30
C GLU A 129 -9.47 -21.33 -17.04
N GLY A 130 -10.50 -22.02 -16.59
CA GLY A 130 -11.26 -21.69 -15.41
C GLY A 130 -12.57 -20.94 -15.69
N GLU A 131 -13.13 -20.35 -14.65
CA GLU A 131 -14.40 -19.62 -14.68
C GLU A 131 -14.14 -18.17 -14.30
N THR A 132 -14.66 -17.23 -15.10
CA THR A 132 -14.62 -15.79 -14.79
C THR A 132 -15.41 -15.52 -13.52
N LYS A 133 -14.78 -14.87 -12.53
CA LYS A 133 -15.35 -14.64 -11.21
C LYS A 133 -16.19 -13.38 -11.17
N VAL A 134 -17.20 -13.41 -10.32
CA VAL A 134 -17.93 -12.22 -9.88
C VAL A 134 -17.35 -11.86 -8.52
N LEU A 135 -16.74 -10.68 -8.43
CA LEU A 135 -15.90 -10.26 -7.31
C LEU A 135 -16.54 -9.11 -6.53
N THR A 136 -16.30 -9.10 -5.24
CA THR A 136 -16.36 -7.90 -4.40
C THR A 136 -15.04 -7.13 -4.46
N ARG A 137 -15.00 -5.90 -3.95
CA ARG A 137 -13.76 -5.12 -3.76
C ARG A 137 -12.73 -5.88 -2.92
N THR A 138 -13.21 -6.51 -1.85
CA THR A 138 -12.40 -7.36 -0.96
C THR A 138 -11.82 -8.59 -1.67
N ASP A 139 -12.62 -9.25 -2.53
CA ASP A 139 -12.14 -10.40 -3.32
C ASP A 139 -11.05 -9.98 -4.29
N TRP A 140 -11.20 -8.80 -4.92
CA TRP A 140 -10.19 -8.26 -5.82
C TRP A 140 -8.87 -8.00 -5.08
N VAL A 141 -8.91 -7.31 -3.93
CA VAL A 141 -7.71 -7.10 -3.08
C VAL A 141 -7.08 -8.42 -2.69
N ASN A 142 -7.86 -9.38 -2.20
CA ASN A 142 -7.36 -10.69 -1.79
C ASN A 142 -6.71 -11.47 -2.93
N GLY A 143 -7.25 -11.33 -4.13
CA GLY A 143 -6.80 -12.07 -5.30
C GLY A 143 -5.60 -11.45 -6.02
N THR A 144 -5.37 -10.14 -5.86
CA THR A 144 -4.37 -9.40 -6.67
C THR A 144 -3.18 -8.88 -5.87
N LEU A 145 -3.31 -8.64 -4.56
CA LEU A 145 -2.28 -7.93 -3.79
C LEU A 145 -0.93 -8.64 -3.76
N ASP A 146 -0.91 -9.98 -3.66
CA ASP A 146 0.35 -10.75 -3.71
C ASP A 146 1.08 -10.53 -5.03
N SER A 147 0.34 -10.49 -6.14
CA SER A 147 0.89 -10.23 -7.47
C SER A 147 1.36 -8.78 -7.61
N TRP A 148 0.62 -7.83 -7.06
CA TRP A 148 1.06 -6.42 -6.97
C TRP A 148 2.37 -6.28 -6.22
N ALA A 149 2.50 -6.93 -5.06
CA ALA A 149 3.72 -6.89 -4.26
C ALA A 149 4.89 -7.54 -5.00
N GLN A 150 4.67 -8.67 -5.68
CA GLN A 150 5.69 -9.31 -6.50
C GLN A 150 6.14 -8.40 -7.65
N PHE A 151 5.18 -7.77 -8.34
CA PHE A 151 5.45 -6.86 -9.45
C PHE A 151 6.21 -5.60 -9.01
N ALA A 152 5.88 -5.05 -7.83
CA ALA A 152 6.54 -3.87 -7.27
C ALA A 152 7.90 -4.17 -6.59
N SER A 153 8.16 -5.43 -6.21
CA SER A 153 9.36 -5.83 -5.45
C SER A 153 10.68 -5.37 -6.06
N PRO A 154 10.94 -5.43 -7.39
CA PRO A 154 12.19 -4.97 -7.96
C PRO A 154 12.45 -3.48 -7.74
N VAL A 155 11.39 -2.66 -7.80
CA VAL A 155 11.47 -1.21 -7.55
C VAL A 155 11.75 -0.95 -6.09
N ALA A 156 10.98 -1.57 -5.18
CA ALA A 156 11.15 -1.45 -3.74
C ALA A 156 12.57 -1.87 -3.29
N GLN A 157 13.09 -2.96 -3.85
CA GLN A 157 14.45 -3.43 -3.55
C GLN A 157 15.51 -2.42 -3.99
N SER A 158 15.44 -1.94 -5.24
CA SER A 158 16.41 -0.97 -5.78
C SER A 158 16.41 0.34 -4.98
N MET A 159 15.25 0.82 -4.56
CA MET A 159 15.14 2.02 -3.74
C MET A 159 15.70 1.79 -2.33
N ASN A 160 15.41 0.66 -1.70
CA ASN A 160 15.96 0.33 -0.39
C ASN A 160 17.49 0.21 -0.41
N ASP A 161 18.05 -0.42 -1.46
CA ASP A 161 19.48 -0.57 -1.62
C ASP A 161 20.19 0.78 -1.87
N ALA A 162 19.57 1.65 -2.68
CA ALA A 162 20.07 3.00 -2.92
C ALA A 162 20.07 3.85 -1.64
N LEU A 163 19.00 3.85 -0.86
CA LEU A 163 18.93 4.55 0.42
C LEU A 163 19.94 4.01 1.44
N ALA A 164 20.09 2.69 1.54
CA ALA A 164 21.07 2.07 2.42
C ALA A 164 22.51 2.47 2.05
N SER A 165 22.83 2.50 0.73
CA SER A 165 24.16 2.92 0.24
C SER A 165 24.46 4.37 0.59
N ILE A 166 23.50 5.26 0.47
CA ILE A 166 23.65 6.68 0.80
C ILE A 166 23.92 6.87 2.30
N LEU A 167 23.14 6.20 3.15
CA LEU A 167 23.32 6.29 4.60
C LEU A 167 24.68 5.76 5.04
N SER A 168 25.10 4.61 4.51
CA SER A 168 26.42 4.06 4.84
C SER A 168 27.57 4.97 4.39
N SER A 169 27.42 5.67 3.27
CA SER A 169 28.44 6.63 2.79
C SER A 169 28.52 7.92 3.62
N ARG A 170 27.40 8.35 4.23
CA ARG A 170 27.34 9.58 5.05
C ARG A 170 27.77 9.37 6.51
N PHE A 171 27.42 8.22 7.07
CA PHE A 171 27.60 7.98 8.52
C PHE A 171 28.84 7.14 8.86
N GLY A 172 29.56 6.60 7.86
CA GLY A 172 30.83 5.91 8.04
C GLY A 172 30.76 4.66 8.94
N ASP A 173 31.79 3.81 8.84
CA ASP A 173 31.86 2.54 9.58
C ASP A 173 32.27 2.70 11.08
N ASP A 174 32.55 3.91 11.59
CA ASP A 174 33.38 4.06 12.79
C ASP A 174 32.68 4.55 14.07
N ASP A 175 31.44 5.00 14.01
CA ASP A 175 30.65 5.27 15.22
C ASP A 175 29.24 4.74 15.01
N GLY A 176 28.92 3.70 15.77
CA GLY A 176 27.56 3.17 15.75
C GLY A 176 26.56 4.31 15.83
N ILE A 177 25.72 4.42 14.81
CA ILE A 177 24.68 5.44 14.77
C ILE A 177 23.97 5.42 16.11
N GLN A 178 24.23 6.44 16.95
CA GLN A 178 23.21 6.87 17.87
C GLN A 178 22.17 7.53 16.94
N PRO A 179 21.13 6.83 16.54
CA PRO A 179 20.13 7.44 15.71
C PRO A 179 19.39 8.42 16.61
N GLU A 180 19.75 9.67 16.55
CA GLU A 180 18.76 10.71 16.60
C GLU A 180 17.89 10.54 15.34
N VAL A 181 17.30 9.35 15.19
CA VAL A 181 16.14 9.12 14.32
C VAL A 181 14.94 9.69 15.09
N SER A 182 15.18 10.84 15.68
CA SER A 182 14.17 11.71 16.25
C SER A 182 13.48 12.35 15.06
N GLY A 183 12.42 11.78 14.57
CA GLY A 183 11.55 12.59 13.77
C GLY A 183 10.82 11.94 12.61
N ILE A 184 11.15 10.74 12.13
CA ILE A 184 10.44 10.22 10.95
C ILE A 184 9.33 9.24 11.34
N PHE A 185 9.45 8.45 12.43
CA PHE A 185 8.47 7.40 12.77
C PHE A 185 8.14 7.23 14.26
N ALA A 186 8.96 7.77 15.15
CA ALA A 186 8.64 7.86 16.56
C ALA A 186 8.93 9.29 16.96
N GLY A 187 8.01 9.93 17.63
CA GLY A 187 8.35 11.11 18.40
C GLY A 187 9.56 10.80 19.31
N PRO A 188 10.07 11.72 20.12
CA PRO A 188 11.32 11.60 20.86
C PRO A 188 11.26 10.54 21.98
N VAL A 189 10.85 9.34 21.65
CA VAL A 189 10.89 8.16 22.52
C VAL A 189 12.16 7.42 22.16
N GLN A 190 13.13 7.40 23.06
CA GLN A 190 14.26 6.48 22.99
C GLN A 190 13.73 5.06 23.14
N ILE A 191 13.28 4.47 22.05
CA ILE A 191 13.03 3.04 21.98
C ILE A 191 14.40 2.38 22.00
N PRO A 192 14.72 1.50 22.97
CA PRO A 192 15.98 0.77 22.95
C PRO A 192 16.05 -0.04 21.67
N ILE A 193 16.85 0.43 20.72
CA ILE A 193 17.05 -0.23 19.43
C ILE A 193 17.88 -1.48 19.69
N PRO A 194 17.42 -2.68 19.30
CA PRO A 194 18.18 -3.92 19.40
C PRO A 194 19.53 -3.76 18.66
N ASP A 195 20.56 -4.45 19.13
CA ASP A 195 21.89 -4.43 18.51
C ASP A 195 21.85 -4.84 17.03
N SER A 196 20.92 -5.72 16.65
CA SER A 196 20.65 -6.10 15.26
C SER A 196 20.12 -4.96 14.37
N MET A 197 19.47 -3.95 14.96
CA MET A 197 18.98 -2.75 14.24
C MET A 197 19.92 -1.56 14.30
N LYS A 198 21.08 -1.72 14.93
CA LYS A 198 22.16 -0.71 14.87
C LYS A 198 22.87 -0.69 13.51
N ASP A 199 22.69 -1.74 12.70
CA ASP A 199 23.13 -1.76 11.31
C ASP A 199 22.20 -0.85 10.47
N PRO A 200 22.74 0.26 9.91
CA PRO A 200 21.97 1.19 9.09
C PRO A 200 21.25 0.54 7.93
N ALA A 201 21.86 -0.49 7.34
CA ALA A 201 21.28 -1.21 6.21
C ALA A 201 20.06 -2.02 6.64
N GLN A 202 20.07 -2.64 7.82
CA GLN A 202 18.91 -3.38 8.34
C GLN A 202 17.77 -2.45 8.73
N LEU A 203 18.09 -1.33 9.37
CA LEU A 203 17.09 -0.32 9.71
C LEU A 203 16.41 0.22 8.44
N MET A 204 17.19 0.54 7.39
CA MET A 204 16.63 1.01 6.13
C MET A 204 15.79 -0.03 5.42
N ARG A 205 16.18 -1.29 5.45
CA ARG A 205 15.34 -2.38 4.90
C ARG A 205 14.01 -2.47 5.63
N PHE A 206 14.00 -2.36 6.95
CA PHE A 206 12.78 -2.38 7.73
C PHE A 206 11.88 -1.17 7.43
N VAL A 207 12.45 0.03 7.45
CA VAL A 207 11.71 1.27 7.13
C VAL A 207 11.17 1.23 5.71
N GLY A 208 11.99 0.85 4.73
CA GLY A 208 11.59 0.73 3.35
C GLY A 208 10.49 -0.33 3.14
N ASN A 209 10.68 -1.52 3.70
CA ASN A 209 9.71 -2.61 3.64
C ASN A 209 8.32 -2.18 4.19
N THR A 210 8.31 -1.47 5.32
CA THR A 210 7.07 -0.98 5.95
C THR A 210 6.46 0.18 5.15
N SER A 211 7.28 1.12 4.70
CA SER A 211 6.83 2.27 3.90
C SER A 211 6.21 1.83 2.56
N PHE A 212 6.88 0.93 1.83
CA PHE A 212 6.33 0.36 0.60
C PHE A 212 5.04 -0.43 0.86
N ALA A 213 4.97 -1.17 1.97
CA ALA A 213 3.75 -1.88 2.34
C ALA A 213 2.58 -0.93 2.58
N MET A 214 2.81 0.19 3.27
CA MET A 214 1.77 1.20 3.50
C MET A 214 1.31 1.85 2.20
N GLN A 215 2.24 2.23 1.32
CA GLN A 215 1.90 2.83 0.02
C GLN A 215 1.14 1.84 -0.86
N LEU A 216 1.62 0.60 -0.98
CA LEU A 216 0.96 -0.43 -1.75
C LEU A 216 -0.44 -0.75 -1.19
N GLY A 217 -0.56 -0.85 0.13
CA GLY A 217 -1.83 -1.12 0.79
C GLY A 217 -2.87 -0.02 0.55
N ARG A 218 -2.46 1.25 0.67
CA ARG A 218 -3.33 2.39 0.35
C ARG A 218 -3.71 2.41 -1.12
N ALA A 219 -2.74 2.30 -2.02
CA ALA A 219 -3.00 2.31 -3.46
C ALA A 219 -3.94 1.17 -3.89
N ALA A 220 -3.73 -0.05 -3.40
CA ALA A 220 -4.62 -1.17 -3.69
C ALA A 220 -6.02 -0.99 -3.07
N GLY A 221 -6.09 -0.39 -1.88
CA GLY A 221 -7.34 -0.04 -1.22
C GLY A 221 -8.15 0.98 -2.03
N ASP A 222 -7.51 2.07 -2.47
CA ASP A 222 -8.15 3.09 -3.32
C ASP A 222 -8.57 2.51 -4.67
N LEU A 223 -7.67 1.80 -5.35
CA LEU A 223 -7.97 1.14 -6.62
C LEU A 223 -9.14 0.15 -6.52
N SER A 224 -9.33 -0.51 -5.39
CA SER A 224 -10.45 -1.44 -5.19
C SER A 224 -11.83 -0.80 -5.39
N HIS A 225 -11.94 0.51 -5.22
CA HIS A 225 -13.16 1.30 -5.46
C HIS A 225 -13.31 1.80 -6.90
N GLU A 226 -12.26 1.70 -7.71
CA GLU A 226 -12.25 2.22 -9.07
C GLU A 226 -12.26 1.11 -10.13
N VAL A 227 -11.61 -0.01 -9.86
CA VAL A 227 -11.48 -1.13 -10.80
C VAL A 227 -12.82 -1.81 -11.07
N ARG A 228 -13.07 -2.15 -12.31
CA ARG A 228 -14.28 -2.82 -12.78
C ARG A 228 -14.04 -4.26 -13.21
N GLY A 229 -12.79 -4.53 -13.63
CA GLY A 229 -12.30 -5.86 -14.01
C GLY A 229 -10.92 -6.14 -13.45
N SER A 230 -10.48 -7.38 -13.53
CA SER A 230 -9.17 -7.78 -13.02
C SER A 230 -8.01 -7.33 -13.92
N PHE A 231 -8.30 -6.86 -15.13
CA PHE A 231 -7.33 -6.38 -16.12
C PHE A 231 -7.39 -4.86 -16.36
N ASP A 232 -8.10 -4.09 -15.55
CA ASP A 232 -8.23 -2.64 -15.76
C ASP A 232 -6.88 -1.92 -15.80
N GLN A 233 -5.85 -2.45 -15.13
CA GLN A 233 -4.47 -1.93 -15.18
C GLN A 233 -3.66 -2.50 -16.37
N GLY A 234 -4.29 -3.27 -17.24
CA GLY A 234 -3.66 -3.85 -18.42
C GLY A 234 -2.69 -5.01 -18.16
N ILE A 235 -2.62 -5.53 -16.93
CA ILE A 235 -1.75 -6.64 -16.52
C ILE A 235 -2.52 -7.73 -15.77
N ALA A 236 -2.06 -8.99 -15.90
CA ALA A 236 -2.69 -10.15 -15.28
C ALA A 236 -2.27 -10.30 -13.82
N LEU A 237 -2.97 -9.65 -12.92
CA LEU A 237 -2.66 -9.67 -11.48
C LEU A 237 -3.48 -10.69 -10.69
N LEU A 238 -4.69 -11.01 -11.16
CA LEU A 238 -5.52 -12.01 -10.50
C LEU A 238 -4.94 -13.42 -10.75
N LYS A 239 -4.84 -14.23 -9.70
CA LYS A 239 -4.35 -15.62 -9.83
C LYS A 239 -5.25 -16.50 -10.70
N ASN A 240 -6.54 -16.17 -10.82
CA ASN A 240 -7.46 -16.83 -11.74
C ASN A 240 -7.25 -16.31 -13.17
N PRO A 241 -6.77 -17.13 -14.12
CA PRO A 241 -6.49 -16.70 -15.49
C PRO A 241 -7.76 -16.29 -16.27
N ALA A 242 -8.92 -16.78 -15.87
CA ALA A 242 -10.21 -16.41 -16.46
C ALA A 242 -10.75 -15.04 -15.99
N GLY A 243 -10.00 -14.33 -15.16
CA GLY A 243 -10.32 -12.99 -14.73
C GLY A 243 -11.51 -12.87 -13.79
N GLY A 244 -12.02 -11.64 -13.64
CA GLY A 244 -13.18 -11.37 -12.81
C GLY A 244 -13.69 -9.94 -12.92
N LEU A 245 -14.99 -9.75 -12.64
CA LEU A 245 -15.69 -8.47 -12.68
C LEU A 245 -16.06 -8.02 -11.27
N ILE A 246 -15.76 -6.76 -10.95
CA ILE A 246 -16.13 -6.12 -9.67
C ILE A 246 -17.48 -5.42 -9.87
N VAL A 247 -18.53 -6.14 -9.59
CA VAL A 247 -19.89 -5.78 -10.02
C VAL A 247 -20.38 -4.49 -9.39
N GLN A 248 -20.10 -4.26 -8.10
CA GLN A 248 -20.49 -3.02 -7.43
C GLN A 248 -19.91 -1.80 -8.15
N ASN A 249 -18.62 -1.81 -8.48
CA ASN A 249 -18.00 -0.71 -9.18
C ASN A 249 -18.55 -0.50 -10.59
N ILE A 250 -18.95 -1.58 -11.26
CA ILE A 250 -19.56 -1.49 -12.59
C ILE A 250 -20.93 -0.80 -12.51
N VAL A 251 -21.75 -1.16 -11.51
CA VAL A 251 -23.06 -0.54 -11.31
C VAL A 251 -22.91 0.94 -10.94
N GLU A 252 -22.05 1.27 -9.98
CA GLU A 252 -21.76 2.66 -9.61
C GLU A 252 -21.23 3.48 -10.80
N TYR A 253 -20.42 2.85 -11.65
CA TYR A 253 -19.91 3.49 -12.87
C TYR A 253 -21.02 3.75 -13.89
N ALA A 254 -21.90 2.79 -14.13
CA ALA A 254 -23.05 2.94 -15.01
C ALA A 254 -23.98 4.08 -14.52
N GLU A 255 -24.24 4.15 -13.23
CA GLU A 255 -25.00 5.24 -12.60
C GLU A 255 -24.33 6.60 -12.83
N SER A 256 -22.99 6.69 -12.67
CA SER A 256 -22.25 7.93 -12.88
C SER A 256 -22.28 8.43 -14.33
N LEU A 257 -22.48 7.54 -15.29
CA LEU A 257 -22.59 7.83 -16.71
C LEU A 257 -24.05 8.03 -17.18
N GLU A 258 -25.03 7.81 -16.29
CA GLU A 258 -26.46 7.80 -16.63
C GLU A 258 -26.80 6.76 -17.73
N LEU A 259 -26.09 5.61 -17.72
CA LEU A 259 -26.26 4.52 -18.68
C LEU A 259 -26.92 3.30 -18.06
N ASP A 260 -27.51 2.42 -18.89
CA ASP A 260 -28.04 1.14 -18.44
C ASP A 260 -26.91 0.21 -17.95
N ALA A 261 -27.07 -0.30 -16.73
CA ALA A 261 -26.04 -1.15 -16.09
C ALA A 261 -25.77 -2.46 -16.87
N ASN A 262 -26.78 -3.00 -17.61
CA ASN A 262 -26.55 -4.19 -18.44
C ASN A 262 -25.67 -3.88 -19.65
N GLU A 263 -25.83 -2.72 -20.28
CA GLU A 263 -24.99 -2.31 -21.41
C GLU A 263 -23.54 -2.11 -20.98
N VAL A 264 -23.32 -1.40 -19.85
CA VAL A 264 -21.98 -1.16 -19.29
C VAL A 264 -21.34 -2.48 -18.84
N MET A 265 -22.10 -3.35 -18.18
CA MET A 265 -21.66 -4.68 -17.76
C MET A 265 -21.26 -5.55 -18.97
N GLY A 266 -22.07 -5.52 -20.04
CA GLY A 266 -21.78 -6.26 -21.27
C GLY A 266 -20.47 -5.81 -21.93
N TYR A 267 -20.26 -4.51 -22.03
CA TYR A 267 -19.01 -3.94 -22.58
C TYR A 267 -17.80 -4.32 -21.74
N LEU A 268 -17.86 -4.14 -20.42
CA LEU A 268 -16.74 -4.46 -19.51
C LEU A 268 -16.48 -5.96 -19.43
N ALA A 269 -17.50 -6.81 -19.52
CA ALA A 269 -17.31 -8.25 -19.63
C ALA A 269 -16.58 -8.63 -20.93
N LEU A 270 -16.93 -7.98 -22.05
CA LEU A 270 -16.24 -8.20 -23.32
C LEU A 270 -14.77 -7.78 -23.24
N GLN A 271 -14.47 -6.62 -22.66
CA GLN A 271 -13.12 -6.13 -22.45
C GLN A 271 -12.31 -7.07 -21.55
N GLU A 272 -12.87 -7.47 -20.41
CA GLU A 272 -12.22 -8.39 -19.47
C GLU A 272 -11.85 -9.72 -20.14
N LEU A 273 -12.82 -10.34 -20.82
CA LEU A 273 -12.61 -11.63 -21.48
C LEU A 273 -11.67 -11.55 -22.69
N ALA A 274 -11.63 -10.42 -23.39
CA ALA A 274 -10.63 -10.20 -24.43
C ALA A 274 -9.20 -10.20 -23.84
N HIS A 275 -9.00 -9.56 -22.69
CA HIS A 275 -7.72 -9.57 -21.99
C HIS A 275 -7.37 -11.00 -21.49
N THR A 276 -8.30 -11.73 -20.89
CA THR A 276 -8.05 -13.11 -20.44
C THR A 276 -7.57 -14.00 -21.58
N ARG A 277 -8.24 -13.92 -22.75
CA ARG A 277 -7.84 -14.66 -23.95
C ARG A 277 -6.47 -14.24 -24.49
N LEU A 278 -6.18 -12.94 -24.48
CA LEU A 278 -4.87 -12.43 -24.88
C LEU A 278 -3.77 -13.01 -24.00
N TYR A 279 -3.89 -12.90 -22.68
CA TYR A 279 -2.87 -13.38 -21.75
C TYR A 279 -2.73 -14.91 -21.77
N ALA A 280 -3.82 -15.66 -21.95
CA ALA A 280 -3.79 -17.10 -22.11
C ALA A 280 -3.10 -17.53 -23.42
N SER A 281 -3.29 -16.77 -24.49
CA SER A 281 -2.73 -17.09 -25.82
C SER A 281 -1.30 -16.57 -26.01
N VAL A 282 -0.83 -15.64 -25.16
CA VAL A 282 0.47 -14.98 -25.25
C VAL A 282 1.26 -15.15 -23.94
N PRO A 283 1.74 -16.38 -23.62
CA PRO A 283 2.29 -16.69 -22.31
C PRO A 283 3.60 -15.94 -21.97
N TRP A 284 4.28 -15.38 -22.96
CA TRP A 284 5.48 -14.57 -22.76
C TRP A 284 5.17 -13.11 -22.36
N LEU A 285 3.93 -12.68 -22.42
CA LEU A 285 3.55 -11.26 -22.23
C LEU A 285 3.85 -10.79 -20.80
N MET A 286 3.35 -11.52 -19.79
CA MET A 286 3.60 -11.17 -18.39
C MET A 286 5.08 -11.23 -17.99
N PRO A 287 5.84 -12.30 -18.31
CA PRO A 287 7.29 -12.32 -18.10
C PRO A 287 8.04 -11.16 -18.79
N ARG A 288 7.55 -10.69 -19.94
CA ARG A 288 8.14 -9.52 -20.61
C ARG A 288 7.92 -8.23 -19.81
N PHE A 289 6.74 -8.02 -19.25
CA PHE A 289 6.47 -6.86 -18.37
C PHE A 289 7.37 -6.92 -17.13
N GLU A 290 7.47 -8.06 -16.47
CA GLU A 290 8.33 -8.26 -15.30
C GLU A 290 9.81 -7.96 -15.63
N ALA A 291 10.30 -8.44 -16.77
CA ALA A 291 11.66 -8.18 -17.21
C ALA A 291 11.92 -6.68 -17.49
N LEU A 292 10.96 -5.99 -18.10
CA LEU A 292 11.06 -4.55 -18.35
C LEU A 292 11.05 -3.74 -17.05
N LEU A 293 10.17 -4.10 -16.12
CA LEU A 293 10.11 -3.48 -14.82
C LEU A 293 11.40 -3.69 -14.02
N GLY A 294 11.93 -4.91 -14.03
CA GLY A 294 13.23 -5.22 -13.41
C GLY A 294 14.39 -4.45 -14.05
N LYS A 295 14.33 -4.18 -15.36
CA LYS A 295 15.31 -3.31 -16.03
C LYS A 295 15.17 -1.86 -15.61
N TYR A 296 13.93 -1.36 -15.55
CA TYR A 296 13.63 -0.02 -15.06
C TYR A 296 14.10 0.17 -13.61
N ALA A 297 13.79 -0.78 -12.73
CA ALA A 297 14.16 -0.72 -11.33
C ALA A 297 15.67 -0.61 -11.10
N ARG A 298 16.49 -1.28 -11.92
CA ARG A 298 17.95 -1.18 -11.82
C ARG A 298 18.53 0.17 -12.25
N GLY A 299 17.76 0.97 -12.98
CA GLY A 299 18.14 2.33 -13.37
C GLY A 299 17.65 3.42 -12.39
N ILE A 300 17.04 3.05 -11.26
CA ILE A 300 16.58 4.04 -10.28
C ILE A 300 17.78 4.62 -9.54
N ALA A 301 17.96 5.93 -9.68
CA ALA A 301 18.89 6.73 -8.88
C ALA A 301 18.10 7.68 -7.97
N ILE A 302 18.56 7.88 -6.75
CA ILE A 302 17.93 8.80 -5.81
C ILE A 302 18.63 10.15 -5.88
N ASP A 303 17.88 11.20 -6.16
CA ASP A 303 18.35 12.57 -6.11
C ASP A 303 18.36 13.06 -4.66
N MET A 304 19.57 13.19 -4.10
CA MET A 304 19.76 13.57 -2.71
C MET A 304 19.41 15.03 -2.44
N ASP A 305 19.69 15.91 -3.39
CA ASP A 305 19.40 17.34 -3.24
C ASP A 305 17.88 17.56 -3.20
N ALA A 306 17.15 16.86 -4.08
CA ALA A 306 15.68 16.85 -4.06
C ALA A 306 15.11 16.23 -2.77
N MET A 307 15.75 15.21 -2.22
CA MET A 307 15.33 14.60 -0.96
C MET A 307 15.57 15.53 0.24
N GLU A 308 16.71 16.23 0.30
CA GLU A 308 16.99 17.22 1.33
C GLU A 308 16.03 18.41 1.28
N GLU A 309 15.68 18.86 0.07
CA GLU A 309 14.67 19.90 -0.13
C GLU A 309 13.29 19.44 0.36
N GLN A 310 12.86 18.23 0.02
CA GLN A 310 11.60 17.68 0.52
C GLN A 310 11.55 17.53 2.05
N ILE A 311 12.65 17.08 2.67
CA ILE A 311 12.72 16.98 4.14
C ILE A 311 12.67 18.38 4.78
N ARG A 312 13.30 19.37 4.18
CA ARG A 312 13.28 20.76 4.65
C ARG A 312 11.88 21.35 4.52
N ASP A 313 11.22 21.11 3.41
CA ASP A 313 9.84 21.57 3.16
C ASP A 313 8.85 20.87 4.10
N ALA A 314 9.03 19.56 4.35
CA ALA A 314 8.21 18.81 5.30
C ALA A 314 8.32 19.30 6.75
N GLN A 315 9.46 19.86 7.14
CA GLN A 315 9.64 20.48 8.47
C GLN A 315 8.90 21.83 8.60
N THR A 316 8.52 22.43 7.48
CA THR A 316 7.84 23.74 7.45
C THR A 316 6.35 23.62 7.17
N VAL A 317 5.83 22.43 6.84
CA VAL A 317 4.45 22.16 6.40
C VAL A 317 3.79 21.13 7.32
N ASP A 318 2.48 21.23 7.44
CA ASP A 318 1.51 20.45 8.19
C ASP A 318 1.82 18.93 8.29
N PRO A 319 1.72 18.29 9.48
CA PRO A 319 1.96 16.87 9.70
C PRO A 319 1.15 15.90 8.84
N ASP A 320 -0.03 16.29 8.38
CA ASP A 320 -0.85 15.49 7.45
C ASP A 320 -0.17 15.33 6.08
N SER A 321 0.71 16.26 5.72
CA SER A 321 1.50 16.18 4.49
C SER A 321 2.82 15.41 4.68
N MET A 322 3.22 15.07 5.90
CA MET A 322 4.49 14.35 6.14
C MET A 322 4.48 12.92 5.53
N ALA A 323 3.33 12.23 5.54
CA ALA A 323 3.22 10.93 4.87
C ALA A 323 3.32 11.04 3.34
N ASP A 324 2.88 12.17 2.78
CA ASP A 324 2.99 12.50 1.36
C ASP A 324 4.31 13.23 1.03
N ALA A 325 4.91 13.93 2.01
CA ALA A 325 6.13 14.72 1.83
C ALA A 325 7.38 13.84 1.69
N VAL A 326 7.42 12.65 2.33
CA VAL A 326 8.47 11.66 2.11
C VAL A 326 8.02 10.66 1.04
N ASN A 327 7.53 11.17 -0.08
CA ASN A 327 7.24 10.33 -1.23
C ASN A 327 8.53 10.03 -1.99
N ILE A 328 9.18 8.92 -1.61
CA ILE A 328 10.43 8.44 -2.22
C ILE A 328 10.32 8.33 -3.75
N THR A 329 9.13 8.13 -4.28
CA THR A 329 8.91 8.06 -5.74
C THR A 329 9.09 9.40 -6.43
N LYS A 330 9.00 10.54 -5.72
CA LYS A 330 9.24 11.87 -6.29
C LYS A 330 10.73 12.22 -6.42
N VAL A 331 11.59 11.54 -5.67
CA VAL A 331 13.05 11.76 -5.67
C VAL A 331 13.82 10.66 -6.40
N ALA A 332 13.14 9.61 -6.85
CA ALA A 332 13.75 8.52 -7.62
C ALA A 332 13.55 8.78 -9.12
N PHE A 333 14.63 8.98 -9.83
CA PHE A 333 14.62 9.11 -11.29
C PHE A 333 15.24 7.86 -11.92
N PRO A 334 14.59 7.25 -12.93
CA PRO A 334 15.25 6.23 -13.71
C PRO A 334 16.29 6.89 -14.59
N ASP A 335 17.55 6.44 -14.47
CA ASP A 335 18.57 6.73 -15.45
C ASP A 335 18.27 5.86 -16.70
N THR A 336 17.33 6.36 -17.51
CA THR A 336 16.97 5.69 -18.76
C THR A 336 17.80 6.29 -19.89
N PRO A 337 18.53 5.44 -20.65
CA PRO A 337 19.16 5.87 -21.89
C PRO A 337 18.11 6.18 -22.96
#